data_57a884ee45df01bc4237109818a8a290
#
_entry.id   57a884ee45df01bc4237109818a8a290
#
_cell.length_a   1.000
_cell.length_b   1.000
_cell.length_c   1.000
_cell.angle_alpha   90.00
_cell.angle_beta   90.00
_cell.angle_gamma   90.00
#
_symmetry.space_group_name_H-M   'P 1'
#
loop_
_entity.id
_entity.type
_entity.pdbx_description
1 polymer ?
#
loop_
_entity_poly.entity_id
_entity_poly.type
_entity_poly.pdbx_seq_one_letter_code
_entity_poly.pdbx_strand_id
1 'polypeptide(L)'
;MDNQRRKFLSIASTSVAATVVSKHALAGLPEVVTQTDTDTQGPYLAEGATYNPVVTLNGWTLPWRMNNGVKEFHLVAEPVVREFTPGFKGHLWGYNGQSPGPTIEVVEGDRVRLFVTNRLPEHTSVHWHGQRLPNGMDGVTGLNQKAIKPGQTFQYEFVARRPGTFMYHPHADEMTQMAMGMMGFWVTHPKRTSDSIREVDRDFCFLLNSYDIEPGSYTPKIMTMTDFNIWTWNSRVFPGIDSLNVRLNDRVRIRIGNLTMTNHPIHLHGHEFEVTGTDGGPTPPGSRWPEVTTDIAVGQMRQIEFVANEEGDWAFHCHKSHHTMNAMGHDVPTLIGVDHRGIAEQISDLIPDYMVMGERGMADMAEMEMPLPENTAPMMTGQGPYGSVEMGGMFSVLKVRSDQGAGDYSNPGWFQQPEGTQASPVDSDDLAFIRSDDPGRSLMNATKEEVDSIEVRIKKPNHGKHS
;
A
#
# COMPACT_ATOMS: atom_id res chain seq x y z
N MET A 1 35.65 8.74 -37.65
CA MET A 1 35.24 8.54 -36.24
C MET A 1 33.76 8.71 -36.18
N ASP A 2 33.05 7.65 -36.22
CA ASP A 2 31.69 7.48 -35.73
C ASP A 2 30.85 6.51 -36.57
N ASN A 3 31.08 5.22 -36.35
CA ASN A 3 30.22 4.21 -36.97
C ASN A 3 30.06 2.96 -36.09
N GLN A 4 30.32 3.07 -34.78
CA GLN A 4 30.14 1.94 -33.86
C GLN A 4 29.04 2.09 -32.82
N ARG A 5 28.34 3.23 -32.75
CA ARG A 5 27.25 3.45 -31.77
C ARG A 5 25.84 3.16 -32.27
N ARG A 6 25.66 2.73 -33.53
CA ARG A 6 24.35 2.44 -34.13
C ARG A 6 24.02 0.96 -34.30
N LYS A 7 24.79 0.04 -33.73
CA LYS A 7 24.52 -1.41 -33.86
C LYS A 7 24.03 -2.11 -32.60
N PHE A 8 23.71 -1.38 -31.52
CA PHE A 8 23.21 -1.99 -30.28
C PHE A 8 21.71 -1.88 -30.06
N LEU A 9 20.94 -1.32 -30.99
CA LEU A 9 19.51 -1.07 -30.85
C LEU A 9 18.60 -1.86 -31.81
N SER A 10 19.08 -2.96 -32.39
CA SER A 10 18.26 -3.74 -33.33
C SER A 10 18.21 -5.25 -33.07
N ILE A 11 18.44 -5.69 -31.84
CA ILE A 11 18.21 -7.11 -31.45
C ILE A 11 17.43 -7.12 -30.13
N ALA A 12 16.18 -6.72 -30.19
CA ALA A 12 15.19 -6.95 -29.14
C ALA A 12 13.83 -7.23 -29.77
N SER A 13 13.78 -8.20 -30.65
CA SER A 13 12.49 -8.78 -31.06
C SER A 13 12.72 -10.27 -31.33
N THR A 14 11.92 -11.08 -30.65
CA THR A 14 11.75 -12.53 -30.83
C THR A 14 12.83 -13.45 -30.29
N SER A 15 12.70 -13.80 -29.03
CA SER A 15 12.71 -15.21 -28.61
C SER A 15 11.98 -15.34 -27.29
N VAL A 16 10.68 -15.57 -27.34
CA VAL A 16 9.98 -16.33 -26.30
C VAL A 16 10.60 -17.74 -26.37
N ALA A 17 11.74 -17.92 -25.72
CA ALA A 17 12.20 -19.24 -25.36
C ALA A 17 11.24 -19.74 -24.27
N ALA A 18 10.17 -20.42 -24.67
CA ALA A 18 9.44 -21.28 -23.78
C ALA A 18 10.44 -22.31 -23.25
N THR A 19 11.04 -21.99 -22.11
CA THR A 19 11.82 -22.97 -21.36
C THR A 19 10.81 -23.99 -20.89
N VAL A 20 10.75 -25.12 -21.55
CA VAL A 20 10.02 -26.30 -21.09
C VAL A 20 10.72 -26.72 -19.79
N VAL A 21 10.31 -26.16 -18.68
CA VAL A 21 10.68 -26.68 -17.36
C VAL A 21 10.16 -28.11 -17.34
N SER A 22 11.07 -29.05 -17.24
CA SER A 22 10.75 -30.48 -17.20
C SER A 22 9.67 -30.69 -16.14
N LYS A 23 8.48 -31.11 -16.54
CA LYS A 23 7.37 -31.44 -15.64
C LYS A 23 7.75 -32.40 -14.51
N HIS A 24 8.85 -33.08 -14.66
CA HIS A 24 9.33 -34.08 -13.71
C HIS A 24 10.04 -33.46 -12.47
N ALA A 25 10.57 -32.24 -12.56
CA ALA A 25 11.22 -31.59 -11.41
C ALA A 25 10.21 -31.01 -10.40
N LEU A 26 8.95 -30.80 -10.81
CA LEU A 26 7.87 -30.28 -9.98
C LEU A 26 6.90 -31.39 -9.51
N ALA A 27 7.13 -32.65 -9.93
CA ALA A 27 6.30 -33.75 -9.48
C ALA A 27 6.41 -33.94 -7.97
N GLY A 28 5.32 -33.68 -7.25
CA GLY A 28 5.28 -33.76 -5.79
C GLY A 28 5.24 -32.42 -5.05
N LEU A 29 5.46 -31.28 -5.72
CA LEU A 29 5.21 -29.96 -5.12
C LEU A 29 3.70 -29.67 -5.06
N PRO A 30 3.26 -28.81 -4.11
CA PRO A 30 1.89 -28.29 -4.11
C PRO A 30 1.55 -27.65 -5.46
N GLU A 31 0.32 -27.78 -5.90
CA GLU A 31 -0.13 -27.13 -7.12
C GLU A 31 -0.01 -25.61 -6.98
N VAL A 32 0.52 -24.96 -8.00
CA VAL A 32 0.59 -23.49 -8.03
C VAL A 32 -0.78 -22.97 -8.42
N VAL A 33 -1.45 -22.33 -7.48
CA VAL A 33 -2.71 -21.65 -7.74
C VAL A 33 -2.38 -20.20 -8.09
N THR A 34 -2.68 -19.80 -9.32
CA THR A 34 -2.65 -18.41 -9.75
C THR A 34 -4.09 -17.89 -9.77
N GLN A 35 -4.40 -16.95 -8.93
CA GLN A 35 -5.69 -16.26 -8.96
C GLN A 35 -5.60 -15.01 -9.84
N THR A 36 -6.63 -14.78 -10.63
CA THR A 36 -6.77 -13.52 -11.36
C THR A 36 -7.39 -12.46 -10.45
N ASP A 37 -7.03 -11.20 -10.62
CA ASP A 37 -7.42 -10.04 -9.80
C ASP A 37 -8.95 -9.81 -9.64
N THR A 38 -9.79 -10.61 -10.27
CA THR A 38 -11.24 -10.47 -10.23
C THR A 38 -11.92 -11.30 -9.14
N ASP A 39 -11.15 -12.08 -8.39
CA ASP A 39 -11.71 -12.99 -7.39
C ASP A 39 -11.75 -12.31 -6.01
N THR A 40 -12.85 -11.62 -5.74
CA THR A 40 -13.22 -11.11 -4.42
C THR A 40 -13.72 -12.22 -3.48
N GLN A 41 -13.32 -13.47 -3.73
CA GLN A 41 -13.66 -14.54 -2.82
C GLN A 41 -13.01 -14.28 -1.46
N GLY A 42 -13.80 -14.44 -0.43
CA GLY A 42 -13.36 -14.29 0.95
C GLY A 42 -12.14 -15.17 1.26
N PRO A 43 -11.54 -14.98 2.43
CA PRO A 43 -10.29 -15.66 2.78
C PRO A 43 -10.38 -17.16 2.57
N TYR A 44 -9.40 -17.71 1.86
CA TYR A 44 -9.32 -19.15 1.60
C TYR A 44 -9.05 -19.89 2.93
N LEU A 45 -10.04 -20.62 3.40
CA LEU A 45 -9.86 -21.56 4.51
C LEU A 45 -9.28 -22.86 3.96
N ALA A 46 -8.01 -23.11 4.22
CA ALA A 46 -7.47 -24.44 4.02
C ALA A 46 -8.23 -25.44 4.90
N GLU A 47 -8.51 -26.62 4.35
CA GLU A 47 -9.20 -27.68 5.09
C GLU A 47 -8.46 -27.99 6.39
N GLY A 48 -9.17 -27.91 7.53
CA GLY A 48 -8.60 -28.09 8.87
C GLY A 48 -7.98 -26.85 9.50
N ALA A 49 -8.17 -25.66 8.95
CA ALA A 49 -7.76 -24.41 9.62
C ALA A 49 -8.55 -24.19 10.91
N THR A 50 -7.84 -23.75 11.97
CA THR A 50 -8.41 -23.54 13.31
C THR A 50 -8.38 -22.06 13.73
N TYR A 51 -8.28 -21.15 12.78
CA TYR A 51 -8.17 -19.70 13.00
C TYR A 51 -9.10 -18.94 12.05
N ASN A 52 -9.47 -17.72 12.41
CA ASN A 52 -10.09 -16.80 11.47
C ASN A 52 -9.03 -16.35 10.46
N PRO A 53 -9.23 -16.60 9.15
CA PRO A 53 -8.28 -16.17 8.13
C PRO A 53 -8.17 -14.65 8.09
N VAL A 54 -6.99 -14.17 7.70
CA VAL A 54 -6.82 -12.75 7.44
C VAL A 54 -7.44 -12.36 6.10
N VAL A 55 -7.79 -11.09 5.97
CA VAL A 55 -8.27 -10.48 4.72
C VAL A 55 -7.15 -9.63 4.14
N THR A 56 -6.51 -10.11 3.09
CA THR A 56 -5.58 -9.30 2.31
C THR A 56 -6.37 -8.69 1.15
N LEU A 57 -6.71 -7.40 1.28
CA LEU A 57 -7.50 -6.71 0.25
C LEU A 57 -6.76 -6.76 -1.09
N ASN A 58 -7.48 -7.17 -2.14
CA ASN A 58 -6.95 -7.36 -3.49
C ASN A 58 -5.76 -8.34 -3.58
N GLY A 59 -5.69 -9.26 -2.65
CA GLY A 59 -4.72 -10.34 -2.56
C GLY A 59 -5.37 -11.65 -2.13
N TRP A 60 -4.57 -12.66 -1.83
CA TRP A 60 -5.05 -13.99 -1.44
C TRP A 60 -4.05 -14.70 -0.53
N THR A 61 -4.49 -15.78 0.11
CA THR A 61 -3.68 -16.61 1.01
C THR A 61 -3.10 -17.80 0.26
N LEU A 62 -1.80 -18.07 0.42
CA LEU A 62 -1.12 -19.18 -0.23
C LEU A 62 -1.67 -20.52 0.27
N PRO A 63 -2.21 -21.38 -0.59
CA PRO A 63 -2.69 -22.69 -0.19
C PRO A 63 -1.52 -23.60 0.24
N TRP A 64 -1.82 -24.55 1.10
CA TRP A 64 -0.88 -25.54 1.57
C TRP A 64 -1.49 -26.93 1.56
N ARG A 65 -0.63 -27.94 1.59
CA ARG A 65 -1.05 -29.32 1.82
C ARG A 65 -0.35 -29.90 3.06
N MET A 66 -1.01 -30.85 3.73
CA MET A 66 -0.39 -31.59 4.82
C MET A 66 0.39 -32.79 4.27
N ASN A 67 1.65 -32.91 4.64
CA ASN A 67 2.47 -34.06 4.29
C ASN A 67 3.25 -34.54 5.52
N ASN A 68 2.86 -35.66 6.11
CA ASN A 68 3.48 -36.25 7.30
C ASN A 68 3.65 -35.26 8.47
N GLY A 69 2.61 -34.45 8.76
CA GLY A 69 2.62 -33.47 9.85
C GLY A 69 3.36 -32.17 9.53
N VAL A 70 3.75 -31.97 8.27
CA VAL A 70 4.39 -30.75 7.77
C VAL A 70 3.44 -30.03 6.82
N LYS A 71 3.20 -28.73 7.02
CA LYS A 71 2.50 -27.87 6.07
C LYS A 71 3.45 -27.49 4.94
N GLU A 72 3.13 -27.93 3.73
CA GLU A 72 3.93 -27.66 2.53
C GLU A 72 3.30 -26.55 1.70
N PHE A 73 4.10 -25.54 1.38
CA PHE A 73 3.76 -24.40 0.54
C PHE A 73 4.63 -24.38 -0.70
N HIS A 74 4.11 -23.83 -1.80
CA HIS A 74 4.89 -23.61 -3.00
C HIS A 74 4.83 -22.12 -3.43
N LEU A 75 5.93 -21.43 -3.24
CA LEU A 75 6.12 -20.04 -3.62
C LEU A 75 6.91 -19.99 -4.94
N VAL A 76 6.39 -19.27 -5.93
CA VAL A 76 7.01 -19.12 -7.25
C VAL A 76 7.35 -17.67 -7.49
N ALA A 77 8.63 -17.35 -7.51
CA ALA A 77 9.12 -16.02 -7.89
C ALA A 77 9.09 -15.87 -9.42
N GLU A 78 8.38 -14.88 -9.94
CA GLU A 78 8.16 -14.72 -11.38
C GLU A 78 7.82 -13.27 -11.76
N PRO A 79 8.02 -12.87 -13.05
CA PRO A 79 7.50 -11.61 -13.55
C PRO A 79 5.97 -11.59 -13.49
N VAL A 80 5.40 -10.43 -13.10
CA VAL A 80 3.96 -10.25 -12.95
C VAL A 80 3.53 -8.89 -13.52
N VAL A 81 2.25 -8.77 -13.88
CA VAL A 81 1.64 -7.48 -14.19
C VAL A 81 0.67 -7.15 -13.06
N ARG A 82 0.87 -6.00 -12.42
CA ARG A 82 -0.01 -5.52 -11.37
C ARG A 82 -0.74 -4.27 -11.84
N GLU A 83 -2.05 -4.26 -11.74
CA GLU A 83 -2.86 -3.07 -11.93
C GLU A 83 -2.98 -2.35 -10.58
N PHE A 84 -2.46 -1.13 -10.49
CA PHE A 84 -2.51 -0.30 -9.27
C PHE A 84 -3.88 0.31 -9.05
N THR A 85 -4.51 0.76 -10.13
CA THR A 85 -5.88 1.25 -10.25
C THR A 85 -6.32 1.05 -11.69
N PRO A 86 -7.63 1.05 -12.03
CA PRO A 86 -8.07 0.84 -13.40
C PRO A 86 -7.33 1.72 -14.41
N GLY A 87 -6.72 1.08 -15.42
CA GLY A 87 -5.97 1.76 -16.49
C GLY A 87 -4.49 2.05 -16.17
N PHE A 88 -4.03 1.83 -14.94
CA PHE A 88 -2.64 2.04 -14.55
C PHE A 88 -1.99 0.74 -14.05
N LYS A 89 -0.97 0.25 -14.78
CA LYS A 89 -0.34 -1.05 -14.56
C LYS A 89 1.17 -0.94 -14.41
N GLY A 90 1.75 -1.84 -13.59
CA GLY A 90 3.19 -2.04 -13.46
C GLY A 90 3.61 -3.42 -13.95
N HIS A 91 4.72 -3.48 -14.70
CA HIS A 91 5.45 -4.71 -15.00
C HIS A 91 6.43 -4.94 -13.86
N LEU A 92 6.06 -5.81 -12.96
CA LEU A 92 6.73 -6.06 -11.69
C LEU A 92 7.35 -7.46 -11.66
N TRP A 93 8.04 -7.77 -10.58
CA TRP A 93 8.35 -9.10 -10.14
C TRP A 93 7.56 -9.39 -8.86
N GLY A 94 7.12 -10.62 -8.71
CA GLY A 94 6.29 -10.98 -7.57
C GLY A 94 6.33 -12.47 -7.29
N TYR A 95 5.32 -12.94 -6.57
CA TYR A 95 5.19 -14.34 -6.23
C TYR A 95 3.79 -14.85 -6.61
N ASN A 96 3.74 -16.03 -7.26
CA ASN A 96 2.49 -16.71 -7.62
C ASN A 96 1.50 -15.79 -8.36
N GLY A 97 2.00 -15.06 -9.36
CA GLY A 97 1.21 -14.25 -10.27
C GLY A 97 0.87 -12.84 -9.77
N GLN A 98 1.34 -12.41 -8.59
CA GLN A 98 1.04 -11.06 -8.08
C GLN A 98 2.13 -10.43 -7.24
N SER A 99 1.99 -9.11 -7.02
CA SER A 99 2.72 -8.30 -6.04
C SER A 99 1.69 -7.46 -5.23
N PRO A 100 1.76 -7.45 -3.88
CA PRO A 100 2.53 -8.38 -3.06
C PRO A 100 2.18 -9.84 -3.36
N GLY A 101 3.11 -10.75 -3.06
CA GLY A 101 2.85 -12.18 -3.12
C GLY A 101 1.76 -12.61 -2.13
N PRO A 102 1.27 -13.85 -2.24
CA PRO A 102 0.18 -14.35 -1.40
C PRO A 102 0.57 -14.34 0.08
N THR A 103 -0.39 -14.05 0.95
CA THR A 103 -0.21 -14.12 2.40
C THR A 103 0.00 -15.57 2.82
N ILE A 104 1.03 -15.83 3.62
CA ILE A 104 1.27 -17.13 4.23
C ILE A 104 0.66 -17.13 5.62
N GLU A 105 -0.28 -18.05 5.88
CA GLU A 105 -0.93 -18.20 7.18
C GLU A 105 -0.61 -19.56 7.81
N VAL A 106 -0.12 -19.51 9.04
CA VAL A 106 0.22 -20.69 9.83
C VAL A 106 -0.20 -20.52 11.28
N VAL A 107 -0.20 -21.59 12.04
CA VAL A 107 -0.45 -21.57 13.49
C VAL A 107 0.86 -21.76 14.24
N GLU A 108 0.99 -21.13 15.39
CA GLU A 108 2.13 -21.33 16.30
C GLU A 108 2.37 -22.80 16.59
N GLY A 109 3.59 -23.25 16.34
CA GLY A 109 3.99 -24.65 16.48
C GLY A 109 3.89 -25.47 15.18
N ASP A 110 3.30 -24.93 14.12
CA ASP A 110 3.30 -25.61 12.81
C ASP A 110 4.73 -25.82 12.31
N ARG A 111 5.02 -27.03 11.86
CA ARG A 111 6.19 -27.33 11.05
C ARG A 111 5.84 -27.03 9.61
N VAL A 112 6.58 -26.12 9.01
CA VAL A 112 6.33 -25.64 7.64
C VAL A 112 7.49 -26.01 6.74
N ARG A 113 7.16 -26.35 5.49
CA ARG A 113 8.10 -26.55 4.41
C ARG A 113 7.69 -25.68 3.24
N LEU A 114 8.59 -24.80 2.83
CA LEU A 114 8.35 -23.87 1.73
C LEU A 114 9.29 -24.24 0.58
N PHE A 115 8.70 -24.60 -0.54
CA PHE A 115 9.41 -24.72 -1.79
C PHE A 115 9.39 -23.37 -2.49
N VAL A 116 10.56 -22.85 -2.83
CA VAL A 116 10.70 -21.58 -3.55
C VAL A 116 11.29 -21.87 -4.92
N THR A 117 10.48 -21.70 -5.95
CA THR A 117 10.89 -21.87 -7.35
C THR A 117 11.20 -20.51 -7.97
N ASN A 118 12.37 -20.36 -8.56
CA ASN A 118 12.76 -19.15 -9.26
C ASN A 118 12.45 -19.26 -10.76
N ARG A 119 11.50 -18.46 -11.23
CA ARG A 119 11.18 -18.24 -12.66
C ARG A 119 11.55 -16.84 -13.14
N LEU A 120 12.28 -16.07 -12.33
CA LEU A 120 12.83 -14.80 -12.75
C LEU A 120 13.99 -15.00 -13.76
N PRO A 121 14.34 -13.97 -14.53
CA PRO A 121 15.53 -13.99 -15.37
C PRO A 121 16.85 -13.95 -14.57
N GLU A 122 16.76 -13.53 -13.28
CA GLU A 122 17.90 -13.37 -12.39
C GLU A 122 17.82 -14.33 -11.19
N HIS A 123 18.93 -14.47 -10.48
CA HIS A 123 18.97 -15.24 -9.24
C HIS A 123 18.18 -14.53 -8.12
N THR A 124 17.68 -15.29 -7.17
CA THR A 124 16.90 -14.77 -6.02
C THR A 124 17.19 -15.55 -4.74
N SER A 125 16.61 -15.13 -3.65
CA SER A 125 16.43 -15.90 -2.40
C SER A 125 15.18 -15.37 -1.69
N VAL A 126 14.76 -16.02 -0.61
CA VAL A 126 13.68 -15.49 0.24
C VAL A 126 14.13 -15.45 1.69
N HIS A 127 14.08 -14.27 2.28
CA HIS A 127 14.24 -14.06 3.70
C HIS A 127 12.86 -14.02 4.38
N TRP A 128 12.75 -14.72 5.51
CA TRP A 128 11.53 -14.83 6.31
C TRP A 128 11.59 -13.81 7.45
N HIS A 129 11.33 -12.58 7.13
CA HIS A 129 11.55 -11.42 7.98
C HIS A 129 10.81 -11.51 9.31
N GLY A 130 11.57 -11.47 10.39
CA GLY A 130 11.07 -11.54 11.76
C GLY A 130 10.83 -12.94 12.30
N GLN A 131 10.96 -14.00 11.50
CA GLN A 131 10.80 -15.38 11.95
C GLN A 131 11.98 -15.84 12.82
N ARG A 132 11.69 -16.62 13.85
CA ARG A 132 12.70 -17.28 14.71
C ARG A 132 12.95 -18.70 14.17
N LEU A 133 13.94 -18.84 13.34
CA LEU A 133 14.24 -20.05 12.57
C LEU A 133 15.73 -20.45 12.69
N PRO A 134 16.13 -21.66 12.25
CA PRO A 134 17.53 -22.04 12.14
C PRO A 134 18.27 -21.15 11.16
N ASN A 135 19.49 -20.74 11.48
CA ASN A 135 20.30 -19.80 10.67
C ASN A 135 20.42 -20.21 9.20
N GLY A 136 20.58 -21.51 8.89
CA GLY A 136 20.65 -22.02 7.51
C GLY A 136 19.33 -21.90 6.70
N MET A 137 18.22 -21.46 7.33
CA MET A 137 16.92 -21.25 6.69
C MET A 137 16.57 -19.75 6.57
N ASP A 138 17.49 -18.85 6.93
CA ASP A 138 17.25 -17.41 6.99
C ASP A 138 17.15 -16.72 5.64
N GLY A 139 17.72 -17.30 4.59
CA GLY A 139 17.52 -16.87 3.22
C GLY A 139 18.48 -15.81 2.70
N VAL A 140 19.51 -15.40 3.47
CA VAL A 140 20.46 -14.38 3.05
C VAL A 140 21.50 -14.99 2.10
N THR A 141 21.46 -14.57 0.87
CA THR A 141 22.41 -15.04 -0.17
C THR A 141 23.85 -14.65 0.18
N GLY A 142 24.75 -15.65 0.10
CA GLY A 142 26.16 -15.48 0.41
C GLY A 142 26.52 -15.59 1.89
N LEU A 143 25.53 -15.50 2.78
CA LEU A 143 25.72 -15.68 4.22
C LEU A 143 25.19 -17.03 4.71
N ASN A 144 23.89 -17.29 4.52
CA ASN A 144 23.24 -18.50 5.02
C ASN A 144 23.03 -19.55 3.91
N GLN A 145 22.97 -19.11 2.66
CA GLN A 145 22.71 -19.98 1.51
C GLN A 145 23.35 -19.46 0.23
N LYS A 146 23.35 -20.31 -0.80
CA LYS A 146 23.61 -19.91 -2.19
C LYS A 146 22.33 -19.31 -2.78
N ALA A 147 22.50 -18.41 -3.77
CA ALA A 147 21.38 -17.89 -4.55
C ALA A 147 20.61 -19.00 -5.27
N ILE A 148 19.31 -18.85 -5.37
CA ILE A 148 18.42 -19.69 -6.17
C ILE A 148 18.52 -19.20 -7.62
N LYS A 149 19.18 -19.97 -8.49
CA LYS A 149 19.34 -19.61 -9.90
C LYS A 149 18.00 -19.75 -10.66
N PRO A 150 17.85 -19.08 -11.81
CA PRO A 150 16.70 -19.30 -12.68
C PRO A 150 16.45 -20.79 -12.95
N GLY A 151 15.19 -21.22 -12.80
CA GLY A 151 14.76 -22.62 -12.96
C GLY A 151 15.02 -23.54 -11.76
N GLN A 152 15.69 -23.08 -10.70
CA GLN A 152 15.91 -23.90 -9.51
C GLN A 152 14.77 -23.74 -8.50
N THR A 153 14.60 -24.79 -7.68
CA THR A 153 13.73 -24.78 -6.51
C THR A 153 14.55 -25.07 -5.25
N PHE A 154 14.41 -24.21 -4.23
CA PHE A 154 15.00 -24.44 -2.91
C PHE A 154 13.90 -24.83 -1.92
N GLN A 155 14.30 -25.55 -0.87
CA GLN A 155 13.42 -25.93 0.22
C GLN A 155 13.88 -25.28 1.51
N TYR A 156 12.94 -24.65 2.21
CA TYR A 156 13.10 -24.13 3.57
C TYR A 156 12.20 -24.93 4.50
N GLU A 157 12.69 -25.34 5.65
CA GLU A 157 11.88 -26.11 6.61
C GLU A 157 12.20 -25.66 8.04
N PHE A 158 11.18 -25.21 8.76
CA PHE A 158 11.31 -24.75 10.14
C PHE A 158 9.98 -24.82 10.88
N VAL A 159 9.99 -24.50 12.18
CA VAL A 159 8.79 -24.41 13.01
C VAL A 159 8.44 -22.94 13.20
N ALA A 160 7.17 -22.57 12.99
CA ALA A 160 6.62 -21.26 13.30
C ALA A 160 6.53 -21.12 14.85
N ARG A 161 7.48 -20.42 15.46
CA ARG A 161 7.72 -20.50 16.91
C ARG A 161 6.94 -19.48 17.73
N ARG A 162 6.41 -18.43 17.12
CA ARG A 162 5.68 -17.37 17.84
C ARG A 162 4.58 -16.78 17.00
N PRO A 163 3.45 -16.39 17.60
CA PRO A 163 2.39 -15.67 16.90
C PRO A 163 2.85 -14.25 16.60
N GLY A 164 2.29 -13.68 15.55
CA GLY A 164 2.55 -12.31 15.15
C GLY A 164 2.38 -12.07 13.67
N THR A 165 2.76 -10.87 13.29
CA THR A 165 2.74 -10.34 11.93
C THR A 165 4.17 -10.26 11.43
N PHE A 166 4.43 -10.84 10.25
CA PHE A 166 5.75 -10.96 9.65
C PHE A 166 5.65 -10.70 8.15
N MET A 167 6.80 -10.66 7.47
CA MET A 167 6.89 -10.45 6.03
C MET A 167 7.84 -11.47 5.41
N TYR A 168 7.83 -11.60 4.11
CA TYR A 168 8.89 -12.27 3.35
C TYR A 168 9.27 -11.45 2.14
N HIS A 169 10.54 -11.42 1.81
CA HIS A 169 11.08 -10.65 0.69
C HIS A 169 12.40 -11.28 0.21
N PRO A 170 12.90 -10.95 -1.01
CA PRO A 170 14.19 -11.41 -1.45
C PRO A 170 15.33 -10.84 -0.59
N HIS A 171 16.42 -11.60 -0.48
CA HIS A 171 17.69 -11.15 0.09
C HIS A 171 18.87 -11.53 -0.82
N ALA A 172 18.64 -11.39 -2.15
CA ALA A 172 19.62 -11.48 -3.22
C ALA A 172 19.29 -10.36 -4.20
N ASP A 173 20.22 -9.46 -4.46
CA ASP A 173 19.97 -8.22 -5.20
C ASP A 173 18.69 -7.52 -4.69
N GLU A 174 18.67 -7.31 -3.38
CA GLU A 174 17.49 -6.87 -2.64
C GLU A 174 16.97 -5.54 -3.17
N MET A 175 17.87 -4.59 -3.47
CA MET A 175 17.51 -3.27 -4.00
C MET A 175 16.67 -3.39 -5.28
N THR A 176 17.12 -4.15 -6.26
CA THR A 176 16.39 -4.35 -7.51
C THR A 176 15.07 -5.08 -7.29
N GLN A 177 15.11 -6.19 -6.56
CA GLN A 177 13.96 -7.08 -6.43
C GLN A 177 12.85 -6.46 -5.57
N MET A 178 13.22 -5.70 -4.53
CA MET A 178 12.25 -4.94 -3.74
C MET A 178 11.62 -3.80 -4.55
N ALA A 179 12.42 -3.04 -5.29
CA ALA A 179 11.92 -1.98 -6.17
C ALA A 179 11.00 -2.53 -7.26
N MET A 180 11.21 -3.77 -7.71
CA MET A 180 10.33 -4.48 -8.65
C MET A 180 9.08 -5.06 -8.00
N GLY A 181 8.90 -4.96 -6.66
CA GLY A 181 7.67 -5.33 -5.97
C GLY A 181 7.67 -6.71 -5.31
N MET A 182 8.83 -7.37 -5.18
CA MET A 182 8.93 -8.70 -4.57
C MET A 182 8.83 -8.63 -3.06
N MET A 183 7.68 -8.92 -2.54
CA MET A 183 7.39 -8.97 -1.10
C MET A 183 6.11 -9.76 -0.84
N GLY A 184 5.90 -10.17 0.40
CA GLY A 184 4.66 -10.79 0.82
C GLY A 184 4.48 -10.78 2.33
N PHE A 185 3.28 -11.10 2.77
CA PHE A 185 2.89 -11.07 4.16
C PHE A 185 2.93 -12.46 4.77
N TRP A 186 3.32 -12.55 6.04
CA TRP A 186 3.28 -13.77 6.82
C TRP A 186 2.56 -13.53 8.14
N VAL A 187 1.55 -14.34 8.44
CA VAL A 187 0.84 -14.32 9.71
C VAL A 187 1.00 -15.65 10.40
N THR A 188 1.46 -15.61 11.64
CA THR A 188 1.41 -16.76 12.54
C THR A 188 0.31 -16.53 13.56
N HIS A 189 -0.76 -17.32 13.45
CA HIS A 189 -1.85 -17.27 14.41
C HIS A 189 -1.44 -17.92 15.73
N PRO A 190 -1.95 -17.46 16.88
CA PRO A 190 -1.67 -18.10 18.15
C PRO A 190 -2.29 -19.49 18.21
N LYS A 191 -1.62 -20.42 18.86
CA LYS A 191 -2.19 -21.73 19.15
C LYS A 191 -3.35 -21.65 20.14
N ARG A 192 -3.35 -20.61 20.98
CA ARG A 192 -4.40 -20.31 21.95
C ARG A 192 -4.53 -18.80 22.09
N THR A 193 -5.73 -18.33 22.24
CA THR A 193 -6.01 -16.93 22.61
C THR A 193 -5.50 -16.64 24.04
N SER A 194 -5.16 -15.40 24.28
CA SER A 194 -4.71 -14.89 25.58
C SER A 194 -5.07 -13.43 25.71
N ASP A 195 -4.89 -12.83 26.88
CA ASP A 195 -5.10 -11.39 27.07
C ASP A 195 -4.24 -10.53 26.13
N SER A 196 -3.09 -11.08 25.69
CA SER A 196 -2.22 -10.41 24.72
C SER A 196 -2.67 -10.58 23.29
N ILE A 197 -3.51 -11.59 22.98
CA ILE A 197 -3.98 -11.88 21.62
C ILE A 197 -5.46 -12.20 21.69
N ARG A 198 -6.28 -11.20 21.39
CA ARG A 198 -7.75 -11.30 21.41
C ARG A 198 -8.26 -11.96 20.12
N GLU A 199 -9.43 -12.57 20.20
CA GLU A 199 -10.19 -12.89 18.99
C GLU A 199 -10.75 -11.61 18.38
N VAL A 200 -10.81 -11.58 17.05
CA VAL A 200 -11.35 -10.46 16.28
C VAL A 200 -12.33 -10.97 15.23
N ASP A 201 -13.30 -10.13 14.90
CA ASP A 201 -14.29 -10.44 13.86
C ASP A 201 -13.70 -10.26 12.46
N ARG A 202 -12.82 -9.26 12.31
CA ARG A 202 -12.12 -8.95 11.05
C ARG A 202 -10.63 -8.72 11.31
N ASP A 203 -9.79 -9.30 10.46
CA ASP A 203 -8.32 -9.23 10.56
C ASP A 203 -7.74 -8.88 9.17
N PHE A 204 -7.39 -7.62 8.93
CA PHE A 204 -6.91 -7.12 7.65
C PHE A 204 -5.39 -7.07 7.57
N CYS A 205 -4.85 -7.32 6.38
CA CYS A 205 -3.42 -7.21 6.10
C CYS A 205 -3.14 -6.14 5.03
N PHE A 206 -2.22 -5.23 5.34
CA PHE A 206 -1.70 -4.22 4.43
C PHE A 206 -0.18 -4.27 4.37
N LEU A 207 0.35 -4.51 3.19
CA LEU A 207 1.78 -4.39 2.91
C LEU A 207 2.03 -3.10 2.14
N LEU A 208 2.90 -2.25 2.70
CA LEU A 208 3.23 -0.96 2.12
C LEU A 208 4.35 -1.14 1.12
N ASN A 209 4.18 -0.59 -0.06
CA ASN A 209 5.22 -0.52 -1.08
C ASN A 209 5.18 0.81 -1.83
N SER A 210 6.30 1.17 -2.44
CA SER A 210 6.46 2.38 -3.23
C SER A 210 7.16 2.08 -4.54
N TYR A 211 6.78 2.80 -5.59
CA TYR A 211 7.36 2.68 -6.91
C TYR A 211 7.66 4.05 -7.50
N ASP A 212 8.62 4.08 -8.41
CA ASP A 212 8.84 5.19 -9.32
C ASP A 212 8.64 4.68 -10.74
N ILE A 213 7.48 4.98 -11.32
CA ILE A 213 7.11 4.61 -12.69
C ILE A 213 6.85 5.88 -13.47
N GLU A 214 7.70 6.15 -14.46
CA GLU A 214 7.57 7.32 -15.30
C GLU A 214 6.24 7.28 -16.10
N PRO A 215 5.49 8.39 -16.20
CA PRO A 215 4.31 8.47 -17.05
C PRO A 215 4.55 7.93 -18.45
N GLY A 216 3.66 7.05 -18.93
CA GLY A 216 3.80 6.36 -20.21
C GLY A 216 4.69 5.12 -20.18
N SER A 217 5.37 4.82 -19.06
CA SER A 217 6.13 3.60 -18.87
C SER A 217 5.39 2.59 -17.99
N TYR A 218 5.90 1.35 -17.93
CA TYR A 218 5.29 0.27 -17.15
C TYR A 218 6.24 -0.31 -16.09
N THR A 219 7.54 -0.03 -16.18
CA THR A 219 8.54 -0.66 -15.32
C THR A 219 9.10 0.33 -14.31
N PRO A 220 9.15 -0.04 -13.03
CA PRO A 220 9.74 0.81 -12.00
C PRO A 220 11.21 1.14 -12.26
N LYS A 221 11.62 2.35 -11.90
CA LYS A 221 13.03 2.76 -11.84
C LYS A 221 13.65 2.21 -10.56
N ILE A 222 14.53 1.24 -10.68
CA ILE A 222 15.15 0.53 -9.55
C ILE A 222 16.14 1.38 -8.75
N MET A 223 16.64 2.46 -9.30
CA MET A 223 17.66 3.31 -8.66
C MET A 223 17.05 4.42 -7.77
N THR A 224 15.74 4.57 -7.76
CA THR A 224 15.07 5.58 -6.95
C THR A 224 15.11 5.20 -5.48
N MET A 225 15.54 6.13 -4.62
CA MET A 225 15.67 5.93 -3.17
C MET A 225 14.74 6.83 -2.36
N THR A 226 14.35 7.99 -2.88
CA THR A 226 13.58 9.01 -2.15
C THR A 226 12.37 9.51 -2.91
N ASP A 227 12.51 9.78 -4.20
CA ASP A 227 11.52 10.48 -5.02
C ASP A 227 10.57 9.50 -5.72
N PHE A 228 9.93 8.66 -4.93
CA PHE A 228 8.87 7.77 -5.42
C PHE A 228 7.64 8.57 -5.78
N ASN A 229 6.94 8.14 -6.83
CA ASN A 229 5.73 8.78 -7.31
C ASN A 229 4.45 7.95 -7.10
N ILE A 230 4.57 6.71 -6.63
CA ILE A 230 3.45 5.81 -6.37
C ILE A 230 3.62 5.18 -5.00
N TRP A 231 2.67 5.41 -4.11
CA TRP A 231 2.63 4.88 -2.75
C TRP A 231 1.40 3.99 -2.60
N THR A 232 1.59 2.75 -2.17
CA THR A 232 0.56 1.72 -2.32
C THR A 232 0.19 1.01 -1.03
N TRP A 233 -1.07 0.58 -0.95
CA TRP A 233 -1.58 -0.47 -0.09
C TRP A 233 -1.68 -1.77 -0.90
N ASN A 234 -0.96 -2.84 -0.53
CA ASN A 234 -1.00 -4.11 -1.27
C ASN A 234 -0.77 -3.95 -2.78
N SER A 235 0.18 -3.07 -3.17
CA SER A 235 0.42 -2.66 -4.57
C SER A 235 -0.85 -2.20 -5.30
N ARG A 236 -1.71 -1.49 -4.59
CA ARG A 236 -2.88 -0.78 -5.11
C ARG A 236 -2.88 0.67 -4.61
N VAL A 237 -3.47 1.54 -5.37
CA VAL A 237 -3.77 2.93 -4.99
C VAL A 237 -5.27 3.15 -5.02
N PHE A 238 -5.79 4.07 -4.20
CA PHE A 238 -7.20 4.43 -4.26
C PHE A 238 -7.55 5.06 -5.62
N PRO A 239 -8.67 4.70 -6.25
CA PRO A 239 -9.74 3.81 -5.78
C PRO A 239 -9.58 2.32 -6.17
N GLY A 240 -8.40 1.91 -6.64
CA GLY A 240 -8.13 0.52 -7.03
C GLY A 240 -7.96 -0.45 -5.86
N ILE A 241 -7.83 0.04 -4.62
CA ILE A 241 -7.86 -0.76 -3.40
C ILE A 241 -9.30 -0.84 -2.86
N ASP A 242 -9.74 -2.04 -2.45
CA ASP A 242 -11.06 -2.24 -1.87
C ASP A 242 -11.19 -1.58 -0.49
N SER A 243 -12.43 -1.33 -0.08
CA SER A 243 -12.75 -0.81 1.26
C SER A 243 -12.66 -1.90 2.34
N LEU A 244 -12.37 -1.47 3.57
CA LEU A 244 -12.46 -2.32 4.75
C LEU A 244 -13.92 -2.36 5.22
N ASN A 245 -14.63 -3.44 4.90
CA ASN A 245 -16.04 -3.57 5.25
C ASN A 245 -16.18 -4.31 6.59
N VAL A 246 -16.85 -3.70 7.54
CA VAL A 246 -17.05 -4.23 8.89
C VAL A 246 -18.46 -3.90 9.38
N ARG A 247 -18.93 -4.66 10.36
CA ARG A 247 -20.21 -4.42 11.00
C ARG A 247 -20.02 -3.53 12.23
N LEU A 248 -21.06 -2.80 12.57
CA LEU A 248 -21.09 -2.03 13.82
C LEU A 248 -20.82 -2.96 15.01
N ASN A 249 -19.88 -2.56 15.87
CA ASN A 249 -19.36 -3.28 17.03
C ASN A 249 -18.44 -4.48 16.71
N ASP A 250 -18.07 -4.74 15.47
CA ASP A 250 -16.99 -5.69 15.18
C ASP A 250 -15.71 -5.25 15.86
N ARG A 251 -14.98 -6.20 16.44
CA ARG A 251 -13.59 -6.00 16.82
C ARG A 251 -12.71 -6.24 15.59
N VAL A 252 -12.01 -5.20 15.21
CA VAL A 252 -11.20 -5.18 13.98
C VAL A 252 -9.72 -5.15 14.33
N ARG A 253 -8.95 -5.96 13.63
CA ARG A 253 -7.48 -5.91 13.63
C ARG A 253 -6.99 -5.52 12.25
N ILE A 254 -6.03 -4.61 12.20
CA ILE A 254 -5.30 -4.29 10.98
C ILE A 254 -3.81 -4.57 11.21
N ARG A 255 -3.22 -5.38 10.36
CA ARG A 255 -1.81 -5.72 10.33
C ARG A 255 -1.15 -4.96 9.20
N ILE A 256 -0.08 -4.24 9.50
CA ILE A 256 0.59 -3.38 8.53
C ILE A 256 2.08 -3.68 8.54
N GLY A 257 2.65 -3.97 7.38
CA GLY A 257 4.07 -4.17 7.18
C GLY A 257 4.63 -3.12 6.24
N ASN A 258 5.81 -2.57 6.55
CA ASN A 258 6.45 -1.53 5.76
C ASN A 258 7.74 -2.03 5.10
N LEU A 259 7.70 -2.22 3.79
CA LEU A 259 8.86 -2.54 2.96
C LEU A 259 9.16 -1.44 1.93
N THR A 260 8.79 -0.20 2.24
CA THR A 260 9.18 1.01 1.49
C THR A 260 10.52 1.56 2.00
N MET A 261 10.96 2.67 1.43
CA MET A 261 12.20 3.35 1.83
C MET A 261 11.98 4.51 2.82
N THR A 262 10.76 4.69 3.33
CA THR A 262 10.43 5.73 4.32
C THR A 262 9.43 5.22 5.35
N ASN A 263 9.27 5.94 6.46
CA ASN A 263 8.23 5.65 7.44
C ASN A 263 6.85 6.11 6.95
N HIS A 264 5.82 5.51 7.53
CA HIS A 264 4.43 5.84 7.21
C HIS A 264 3.62 6.01 8.50
N PRO A 265 3.22 7.23 8.87
CA PRO A 265 2.23 7.45 9.92
C PRO A 265 0.84 7.09 9.39
N ILE A 266 0.26 6.02 9.89
CA ILE A 266 -1.03 5.49 9.45
C ILE A 266 -2.11 5.97 10.39
N HIS A 267 -3.11 6.65 9.82
CA HIS A 267 -4.21 7.30 10.54
C HIS A 267 -5.55 6.67 10.20
N LEU A 268 -6.38 6.51 11.22
CA LEU A 268 -7.76 6.07 11.12
C LEU A 268 -8.69 7.17 11.65
N HIS A 269 -9.66 7.56 10.85
CA HIS A 269 -10.68 8.51 11.24
C HIS A 269 -11.76 7.83 12.10
N GLY A 270 -12.40 8.62 12.94
CA GLY A 270 -13.60 8.26 13.71
C GLY A 270 -13.38 7.25 14.83
N HIS A 271 -12.23 6.62 14.92
CA HIS A 271 -11.95 5.57 15.89
C HIS A 271 -10.58 5.76 16.52
N GLU A 272 -10.47 5.44 17.80
CA GLU A 272 -9.17 5.21 18.46
C GLU A 272 -8.83 3.73 18.44
N PHE A 273 -7.56 3.40 18.37
CA PHE A 273 -7.06 2.04 18.37
C PHE A 273 -5.92 1.82 19.36
N GLU A 274 -5.67 0.59 19.73
CA GLU A 274 -4.47 0.16 20.48
C GLU A 274 -3.45 -0.50 19.55
N VAL A 275 -2.16 -0.23 19.74
CA VAL A 275 -1.08 -1.02 19.10
C VAL A 275 -0.93 -2.32 19.87
N THR A 276 -1.49 -3.40 19.34
CA THR A 276 -1.54 -4.73 19.97
C THR A 276 -0.44 -5.68 19.53
N GLY A 277 0.36 -5.28 18.55
CA GLY A 277 1.53 -6.04 18.09
C GLY A 277 2.55 -5.18 17.37
N THR A 278 3.81 -5.60 17.50
CA THR A 278 4.96 -5.05 16.78
C THR A 278 5.63 -6.16 15.97
N ASP A 279 6.71 -5.83 15.25
CA ASP A 279 7.59 -6.82 14.61
C ASP A 279 8.18 -7.83 15.60
N GLY A 280 8.22 -7.48 16.88
CA GLY A 280 8.61 -8.38 18.00
C GLY A 280 7.53 -9.37 18.42
N GLY A 281 6.29 -9.22 17.97
CA GLY A 281 5.14 -10.03 18.38
C GLY A 281 4.09 -9.25 19.17
N PRO A 282 3.19 -9.94 19.89
CA PRO A 282 2.11 -9.31 20.63
C PRO A 282 2.58 -8.37 21.73
N THR A 283 1.96 -7.20 21.84
CA THR A 283 2.20 -6.22 22.91
C THR A 283 1.46 -6.64 24.18
N PRO A 284 2.12 -6.68 25.34
CA PRO A 284 1.46 -6.94 26.62
C PRO A 284 0.32 -5.94 26.90
N PRO A 285 -0.83 -6.34 27.44
CA PRO A 285 -1.97 -5.44 27.68
C PRO A 285 -1.61 -4.17 28.45
N GLY A 286 -0.75 -4.27 29.47
CA GLY A 286 -0.32 -3.13 30.28
C GLY A 286 0.64 -2.15 29.58
N SER A 287 1.02 -2.44 28.33
CA SER A 287 1.89 -1.59 27.50
C SER A 287 1.12 -0.99 26.31
N ARG A 288 -0.20 -1.04 26.33
CA ARG A 288 -1.06 -0.48 25.28
C ARG A 288 -1.63 0.83 25.75
N TRP A 289 -1.78 1.75 24.81
CA TRP A 289 -2.47 3.03 24.99
C TRP A 289 -3.23 3.39 23.72
N PRO A 290 -4.25 4.26 23.81
CA PRO A 290 -5.01 4.65 22.64
C PRO A 290 -4.18 5.57 21.74
N GLU A 291 -4.30 5.34 20.44
CA GLU A 291 -3.74 6.15 19.36
C GLU A 291 -4.80 6.34 18.26
N VAL A 292 -4.61 7.33 17.42
CA VAL A 292 -5.38 7.54 16.18
C VAL A 292 -4.45 7.56 14.98
N THR A 293 -3.15 7.63 15.24
CA THR A 293 -2.10 7.58 14.21
C THR A 293 -0.89 6.83 14.78
N THR A 294 -0.43 5.80 14.07
CA THR A 294 0.76 5.05 14.45
C THR A 294 1.83 5.10 13.37
N ASP A 295 3.08 5.36 13.75
CA ASP A 295 4.19 5.37 12.80
C ASP A 295 4.75 3.96 12.57
N ILE A 296 5.01 3.64 11.31
CA ILE A 296 5.57 2.36 10.89
C ILE A 296 6.88 2.63 10.17
N ALA A 297 7.99 2.39 10.84
CA ALA A 297 9.31 2.56 10.25
C ALA A 297 9.60 1.50 9.19
N VAL A 298 10.61 1.77 8.36
CA VAL A 298 11.09 0.84 7.34
C VAL A 298 11.48 -0.51 7.98
N GLY A 299 11.02 -1.60 7.39
CA GLY A 299 11.27 -2.95 7.89
C GLY A 299 10.43 -3.35 9.12
N GLN A 300 9.54 -2.49 9.60
CA GLN A 300 8.70 -2.78 10.77
C GLN A 300 7.30 -3.25 10.41
N MET A 301 6.71 -3.97 11.34
CA MET A 301 5.29 -4.32 11.36
C MET A 301 4.60 -3.68 12.56
N ARG A 302 3.33 -3.32 12.40
CA ARG A 302 2.41 -2.92 13.47
C ARG A 302 1.10 -3.67 13.33
N GLN A 303 0.51 -3.96 14.45
CA GLN A 303 -0.82 -4.52 14.54
C GLN A 303 -1.65 -3.58 15.42
N ILE A 304 -2.73 -3.07 14.87
CA ILE A 304 -3.66 -2.18 15.57
C ILE A 304 -5.01 -2.87 15.75
N GLU A 305 -5.69 -2.62 16.86
CA GLU A 305 -7.01 -3.15 17.14
C GLU A 305 -7.94 -2.06 17.67
N PHE A 306 -9.17 -2.10 17.22
CA PHE A 306 -10.24 -1.20 17.66
C PHE A 306 -11.60 -1.91 17.61
N VAL A 307 -12.62 -1.30 18.20
CA VAL A 307 -14.02 -1.69 18.03
C VAL A 307 -14.66 -0.69 17.07
N ALA A 308 -15.30 -1.19 16.01
CA ALA A 308 -16.00 -0.36 15.03
C ALA A 308 -17.33 0.12 15.58
N ASN A 309 -17.31 1.07 16.53
CA ASN A 309 -18.45 1.52 17.31
C ASN A 309 -19.16 2.77 16.77
N GLU A 310 -18.64 3.34 15.67
CA GLU A 310 -19.22 4.49 14.99
C GLU A 310 -19.56 4.12 13.54
N GLU A 311 -20.84 4.20 13.18
CA GLU A 311 -21.32 3.89 11.84
C GLU A 311 -20.93 4.96 10.82
N GLY A 312 -20.64 4.57 9.59
CA GLY A 312 -20.29 5.51 8.53
C GLY A 312 -19.17 5.03 7.61
N ASP A 313 -18.66 5.96 6.80
CA ASP A 313 -17.50 5.78 5.94
C ASP A 313 -16.33 6.62 6.47
N TRP A 314 -15.30 5.95 6.93
CA TRP A 314 -14.18 6.56 7.64
C TRP A 314 -12.89 6.45 6.83
N ALA A 315 -12.16 7.54 6.68
CA ALA A 315 -10.88 7.54 5.99
C ALA A 315 -9.84 6.72 6.77
N PHE A 316 -9.09 5.90 6.04
CA PHE A 316 -7.92 5.16 6.52
C PHE A 316 -6.76 5.41 5.58
N HIS A 317 -5.71 6.10 6.03
CA HIS A 317 -4.68 6.60 5.13
C HIS A 317 -3.33 6.86 5.80
N CYS A 318 -2.28 6.98 4.97
CA CYS A 318 -1.01 7.54 5.41
C CYS A 318 -1.15 9.06 5.62
N HIS A 319 -0.67 9.59 6.75
CA HIS A 319 -0.78 11.02 7.07
C HIS A 319 0.33 11.90 6.43
N LYS A 320 1.22 11.32 5.64
CA LYS A 320 2.08 12.08 4.73
C LYS A 320 1.25 12.41 3.47
N SER A 321 0.88 13.68 3.31
CA SER A 321 -0.03 14.12 2.24
C SER A 321 0.41 13.70 0.83
N HIS A 322 1.71 13.72 0.54
CA HIS A 322 2.25 13.27 -0.75
C HIS A 322 2.03 11.76 -1.01
N HIS A 323 1.88 10.94 0.02
CA HIS A 323 1.61 9.52 -0.12
C HIS A 323 0.14 9.20 -0.41
N THR A 324 -0.76 10.19 -0.26
CA THR A 324 -2.18 10.08 -0.62
C THR A 324 -2.49 10.74 -1.96
N MET A 325 -1.47 10.92 -2.79
CA MET A 325 -1.57 11.44 -4.13
C MET A 325 -0.99 10.42 -5.10
N ASN A 326 -1.61 10.27 -6.28
CA ASN A 326 -1.04 9.46 -7.35
C ASN A 326 0.02 10.27 -8.11
N ALA A 327 0.83 9.54 -8.89
CA ALA A 327 1.93 10.11 -9.64
C ALA A 327 1.45 11.17 -10.64
N MET A 328 1.52 12.42 -10.23
CA MET A 328 1.59 13.55 -11.15
C MET A 328 2.92 14.26 -10.86
N GLY A 329 3.61 14.67 -11.91
CA GLY A 329 4.91 15.28 -11.79
C GLY A 329 4.92 16.39 -10.74
N HIS A 330 5.66 16.20 -9.68
CA HIS A 330 5.91 17.22 -8.66
C HIS A 330 6.67 18.44 -9.22
N ASP A 331 7.14 18.32 -10.46
CA ASP A 331 7.92 19.34 -11.17
C ASP A 331 7.06 20.32 -11.98
N VAL A 332 5.74 20.17 -11.95
CA VAL A 332 4.85 21.12 -12.67
C VAL A 332 4.83 22.46 -11.94
N PRO A 333 5.19 23.58 -12.60
CA PRO A 333 5.12 24.89 -12.00
C PRO A 333 3.70 25.25 -11.59
N THR A 334 3.50 25.67 -10.36
CA THR A 334 2.20 26.12 -9.84
C THR A 334 2.31 27.51 -9.25
N LEU A 335 1.20 28.25 -9.23
CA LEU A 335 1.08 29.54 -8.56
C LEU A 335 0.12 29.43 -7.36
N ILE A 336 0.26 28.37 -6.56
CA ILE A 336 -0.55 28.17 -5.36
C ILE A 336 -0.39 29.38 -4.43
N GLY A 337 -1.52 29.94 -3.96
CA GLY A 337 -1.54 31.09 -3.07
C GLY A 337 -1.40 32.44 -3.79
N VAL A 338 -1.34 32.47 -5.11
CA VAL A 338 -1.33 33.70 -5.93
C VAL A 338 -2.66 33.82 -6.67
N ASP A 339 -3.32 34.96 -6.57
CA ASP A 339 -4.51 35.25 -7.40
C ASP A 339 -4.08 35.46 -8.86
N HIS A 340 -4.26 34.43 -9.67
CA HIS A 340 -3.90 34.45 -11.09
C HIS A 340 -5.13 34.41 -12.01
N ARG A 341 -6.33 34.63 -11.48
CA ARG A 341 -7.55 34.71 -12.26
C ARG A 341 -7.45 35.81 -13.32
N GLY A 342 -7.79 35.48 -14.53
CA GLY A 342 -7.69 36.39 -15.68
C GLY A 342 -6.32 36.45 -16.38
N ILE A 343 -5.28 35.85 -15.81
CA ILE A 343 -3.97 35.73 -16.46
C ILE A 343 -3.53 34.29 -16.67
N ALA A 344 -4.29 33.32 -16.16
CA ALA A 344 -3.95 31.88 -16.22
C ALA A 344 -3.72 31.40 -17.66
N GLU A 345 -4.56 31.81 -18.61
CA GLU A 345 -4.42 31.49 -20.03
C GLU A 345 -3.10 32.02 -20.62
N GLN A 346 -2.73 33.27 -20.28
CA GLN A 346 -1.46 33.85 -20.72
C GLN A 346 -0.25 33.16 -20.10
N ILE A 347 -0.37 32.70 -18.85
CA ILE A 347 0.68 31.94 -18.18
C ILE A 347 0.86 30.58 -18.83
N SER A 348 -0.24 29.88 -19.17
CA SER A 348 -0.20 28.60 -19.85
C SER A 348 0.47 28.68 -21.23
N ASP A 349 0.26 29.80 -21.95
CA ASP A 349 0.91 30.04 -23.23
C ASP A 349 2.43 30.29 -23.10
N LEU A 350 2.86 30.89 -21.99
CA LEU A 350 4.26 31.20 -21.74
C LEU A 350 5.04 30.04 -21.09
N ILE A 351 4.35 29.17 -20.36
CA ILE A 351 4.90 28.01 -19.65
C ILE A 351 4.09 26.79 -20.06
N PRO A 352 4.50 26.05 -21.10
CA PRO A 352 3.73 24.93 -21.66
C PRO A 352 3.30 23.86 -20.68
N ASP A 353 4.09 23.62 -19.65
CA ASP A 353 3.82 22.62 -18.60
C ASP A 353 3.16 23.23 -17.36
N TYR A 354 2.71 24.48 -17.44
CA TYR A 354 2.05 25.15 -16.34
C TYR A 354 0.66 24.58 -16.11
N MET A 355 0.43 24.08 -14.88
CA MET A 355 -0.87 23.59 -14.47
C MET A 355 -1.61 24.68 -13.69
N VAL A 356 -2.75 25.10 -14.24
CA VAL A 356 -3.65 26.03 -13.56
C VAL A 356 -4.36 25.25 -12.45
N MET A 357 -4.13 25.64 -11.22
CA MET A 357 -4.97 25.19 -10.10
C MET A 357 -6.26 25.99 -10.14
N GLY A 358 -7.41 25.31 -10.17
CA GLY A 358 -8.71 25.95 -10.16
C GLY A 358 -9.01 26.69 -8.86
N GLU A 359 -10.19 27.30 -8.75
CA GLU A 359 -10.61 28.10 -7.57
C GLU A 359 -10.71 27.25 -6.29
N ARG A 360 -10.95 25.94 -6.43
CA ARG A 360 -10.99 24.95 -5.35
C ARG A 360 -9.65 24.21 -5.15
N GLY A 361 -8.57 24.71 -5.76
CA GLY A 361 -7.24 24.12 -5.64
C GLY A 361 -7.16 22.70 -6.24
N MET A 362 -6.72 21.73 -5.44
CA MET A 362 -6.53 20.34 -5.89
C MET A 362 -7.83 19.64 -6.27
N ALA A 363 -8.99 20.06 -5.73
CA ALA A 363 -10.29 19.47 -6.09
C ALA A 363 -10.63 19.68 -7.57
N ASP A 364 -10.31 20.84 -8.13
CA ASP A 364 -10.52 21.11 -9.55
C ASP A 364 -9.67 20.21 -10.44
N MET A 365 -8.49 19.83 -9.99
CA MET A 365 -7.64 18.87 -10.72
C MET A 365 -8.22 17.45 -10.72
N ALA A 366 -8.90 17.05 -9.65
CA ALA A 366 -9.55 15.74 -9.56
C ALA A 366 -10.76 15.63 -10.50
N GLU A 367 -11.41 16.76 -10.81
CA GLU A 367 -12.60 16.83 -11.67
C GLU A 367 -12.29 17.20 -13.12
N MET A 368 -11.05 17.61 -13.42
CA MET A 368 -10.65 17.92 -14.79
C MET A 368 -10.61 16.66 -15.67
N GLU A 369 -11.40 16.63 -16.72
CA GLU A 369 -11.28 15.69 -17.85
C GLU A 369 -10.08 16.07 -18.72
N MET A 370 -8.86 15.90 -18.20
CA MET A 370 -7.66 16.08 -19.00
C MET A 370 -7.26 14.75 -19.65
N PRO A 371 -6.79 14.73 -20.90
CA PRO A 371 -6.20 13.55 -21.47
C PRO A 371 -4.93 13.22 -20.69
N LEU A 372 -4.99 12.14 -19.89
CA LEU A 372 -3.83 11.65 -19.17
C LEU A 372 -2.85 10.98 -20.16
N PRO A 373 -1.54 11.03 -19.89
CA PRO A 373 -0.59 10.19 -20.57
C PRO A 373 -0.98 8.71 -20.47
N GLU A 374 -0.55 7.90 -21.43
CA GLU A 374 -0.75 6.45 -21.37
C GLU A 374 -0.20 5.90 -20.06
N ASN A 375 -0.90 4.90 -19.51
CA ASN A 375 -0.51 4.20 -18.29
C ASN A 375 -0.21 5.13 -17.11
N THR A 376 -1.11 6.03 -16.81
CA THR A 376 -1.07 6.89 -15.62
C THR A 376 -2.43 6.88 -14.92
N ALA A 377 -2.45 7.33 -13.68
CA ALA A 377 -3.67 7.57 -12.93
C ALA A 377 -3.78 9.06 -12.60
N PRO A 378 -5.00 9.62 -12.56
CA PRO A 378 -5.20 10.97 -12.03
C PRO A 378 -4.62 11.09 -10.61
N MET A 379 -4.18 12.28 -10.24
CA MET A 379 -3.56 12.55 -8.94
C MET A 379 -4.50 12.19 -7.77
N MET A 380 -5.79 12.47 -7.92
CA MET A 380 -6.85 12.15 -6.97
C MET A 380 -8.06 11.66 -7.75
N THR A 381 -8.64 10.50 -7.42
CA THR A 381 -9.40 9.76 -8.44
C THR A 381 -10.68 9.10 -8.00
N GLY A 382 -10.99 9.10 -6.72
CA GLY A 382 -12.19 8.39 -6.25
C GLY A 382 -13.41 9.31 -6.24
N GLN A 383 -14.56 8.81 -6.73
CA GLN A 383 -15.83 9.49 -6.54
C GLN A 383 -16.46 9.09 -5.21
N GLY A 384 -16.74 10.06 -4.38
CA GLY A 384 -17.46 9.92 -3.12
C GLY A 384 -18.92 10.38 -3.25
N PRO A 385 -19.69 10.32 -2.16
CA PRO A 385 -21.11 10.73 -2.18
C PRO A 385 -21.30 12.24 -2.39
N TYR A 386 -20.26 13.05 -2.19
CA TYR A 386 -20.32 14.51 -2.27
C TYR A 386 -19.40 15.08 -3.37
N GLY A 387 -18.98 14.27 -4.31
CA GLY A 387 -18.03 14.62 -5.36
C GLY A 387 -16.72 13.84 -5.27
N SER A 388 -15.69 14.34 -5.91
CA SER A 388 -14.37 13.71 -5.88
C SER A 388 -13.79 13.69 -4.46
N VAL A 389 -13.31 12.51 -4.05
CA VAL A 389 -12.49 12.38 -2.85
C VAL A 389 -11.10 12.92 -3.19
N GLU A 390 -10.68 13.95 -2.47
CA GLU A 390 -9.39 14.64 -2.71
C GLU A 390 -8.20 13.83 -2.20
N MET A 391 -8.23 12.51 -2.38
CA MET A 391 -7.18 11.58 -2.00
C MET A 391 -7.05 10.45 -3.02
N GLY A 392 -5.82 10.03 -3.22
CA GLY A 392 -5.43 8.85 -4.00
C GLY A 392 -4.36 8.07 -3.23
N GLY A 393 -3.50 7.34 -3.91
CA GLY A 393 -2.35 6.66 -3.28
C GLY A 393 -2.72 5.77 -2.11
N MET A 394 -2.05 5.98 -0.99
CA MET A 394 -2.25 5.23 0.27
C MET A 394 -3.47 5.72 1.05
N PHE A 395 -4.63 5.60 0.44
CA PHE A 395 -5.94 5.89 1.01
C PHE A 395 -6.88 4.70 0.82
N SER A 396 -7.74 4.42 1.76
CA SER A 396 -8.87 3.50 1.66
C SER A 396 -9.98 3.95 2.62
N VAL A 397 -11.12 3.27 2.57
CA VAL A 397 -12.31 3.62 3.37
C VAL A 397 -12.68 2.44 4.28
N LEU A 398 -12.73 2.70 5.57
CA LEU A 398 -13.37 1.79 6.53
C LEU A 398 -14.88 2.06 6.49
N LYS A 399 -15.66 1.06 6.09
CA LYS A 399 -17.11 1.13 6.01
C LYS A 399 -17.74 0.35 7.16
N VAL A 400 -18.33 1.07 8.10
CA VAL A 400 -19.00 0.49 9.27
C VAL A 400 -20.50 0.53 9.05
N ARG A 401 -21.18 -0.62 9.12
CA ARG A 401 -22.63 -0.73 8.89
C ARG A 401 -23.31 -1.55 9.98
N SER A 402 -24.48 -1.08 10.39
CA SER A 402 -25.36 -1.78 11.34
C SER A 402 -26.33 -2.75 10.67
N ASP A 403 -26.64 -2.55 9.40
CA ASP A 403 -27.66 -3.28 8.64
C ASP A 403 -27.10 -4.52 7.89
N GLN A 404 -25.80 -4.72 7.85
CA GLN A 404 -25.21 -5.94 7.25
C GLN A 404 -25.46 -7.18 8.12
N GLY A 405 -25.87 -8.27 7.48
CA GLY A 405 -26.09 -9.55 8.13
C GLY A 405 -24.83 -10.16 8.74
N ALA A 406 -24.97 -11.11 9.64
CA ALA A 406 -23.84 -11.81 10.22
C ALA A 406 -23.06 -12.56 9.11
N GLY A 407 -21.75 -12.27 9.01
CA GLY A 407 -20.86 -12.87 8.00
C GLY A 407 -20.95 -12.21 6.62
N ASP A 408 -21.80 -11.21 6.41
CA ASP A 408 -21.81 -10.41 5.20
C ASP A 408 -20.84 -9.23 5.35
N TYR A 409 -19.80 -9.24 4.54
CA TYR A 409 -18.77 -8.21 4.46
C TYR A 409 -18.60 -7.70 3.03
N SER A 410 -19.63 -7.86 2.21
CA SER A 410 -19.69 -7.27 0.88
C SER A 410 -19.65 -5.74 0.95
N ASN A 411 -19.23 -5.07 -0.14
CA ASN A 411 -19.19 -3.60 -0.15
C ASN A 411 -20.62 -3.03 -0.07
N PRO A 412 -20.97 -2.30 1.02
CA PRO A 412 -22.30 -1.80 1.23
C PRO A 412 -22.65 -0.53 0.43
N GLY A 413 -21.74 -0.05 -0.42
CA GLY A 413 -21.86 1.25 -1.06
C GLY A 413 -21.49 2.41 -0.11
N TRP A 414 -21.85 3.64 -0.49
CA TRP A 414 -21.61 4.82 0.33
C TRP A 414 -22.67 5.00 1.41
N PHE A 415 -22.23 5.44 2.59
CA PHE A 415 -23.12 5.70 3.72
C PHE A 415 -24.00 6.91 3.45
N GLN A 416 -25.28 6.79 3.81
CA GLN A 416 -26.23 7.89 3.72
C GLN A 416 -26.32 8.54 5.10
N GLN A 417 -25.83 9.76 5.21
CA GLN A 417 -25.87 10.50 6.47
C GLN A 417 -27.30 10.78 6.89
N PRO A 418 -27.69 10.55 8.14
CA PRO A 418 -29.00 10.95 8.66
C PRO A 418 -29.19 12.48 8.53
N GLU A 419 -30.45 12.89 8.32
CA GLU A 419 -30.78 14.31 8.23
C GLU A 419 -30.33 15.08 9.48
N GLY A 420 -29.68 16.22 9.29
CA GLY A 420 -29.18 17.08 10.36
C GLY A 420 -27.88 16.64 11.03
N THR A 421 -27.23 15.56 10.53
CA THR A 421 -25.92 15.09 11.05
C THR A 421 -24.72 15.49 10.20
N GLN A 422 -24.96 16.25 9.12
CA GLN A 422 -23.92 16.76 8.25
C GLN A 422 -23.57 18.21 8.59
N ALA A 423 -22.30 18.56 8.42
CA ALA A 423 -21.89 19.97 8.42
C ALA A 423 -22.58 20.69 7.24
N SER A 424 -23.07 21.87 7.48
CA SER A 424 -23.81 22.69 6.50
C SER A 424 -23.37 24.14 6.54
N PRO A 425 -23.54 24.89 5.43
CA PRO A 425 -23.33 26.34 5.45
C PRO A 425 -24.21 27.02 6.50
N VAL A 426 -23.67 28.07 7.10
CA VAL A 426 -24.37 28.91 8.08
C VAL A 426 -24.42 30.34 7.53
N ASP A 427 -25.55 31.02 7.66
CA ASP A 427 -25.68 32.40 7.27
C ASP A 427 -24.86 33.33 8.20
N SER A 428 -24.32 34.41 7.65
CA SER A 428 -23.49 35.36 8.40
C SER A 428 -24.22 35.97 9.63
N ASP A 429 -25.56 36.05 9.57
CA ASP A 429 -26.38 36.60 10.65
C ASP A 429 -26.40 35.67 11.87
N ASP A 430 -26.29 34.35 11.66
CA ASP A 430 -26.20 33.35 12.71
C ASP A 430 -24.84 33.38 13.45
N LEU A 431 -23.85 34.05 12.88
CA LEU A 431 -22.52 34.23 13.46
C LEU A 431 -22.43 35.53 14.30
N ALA A 432 -23.53 36.22 14.56
CA ALA A 432 -23.58 37.47 15.33
C ALA A 432 -23.05 37.35 16.78
N PHE A 433 -22.90 36.13 17.31
CA PHE A 433 -22.29 35.88 18.61
C PHE A 433 -20.75 36.01 18.59
N ILE A 434 -20.11 35.99 17.42
CA ILE A 434 -18.65 36.23 17.29
C ILE A 434 -18.43 37.72 17.46
N ARG A 435 -17.88 38.12 18.62
CA ARG A 435 -17.63 39.52 18.96
C ARG A 435 -16.56 40.12 18.04
N SER A 436 -16.71 41.43 17.79
CA SER A 436 -15.78 42.20 16.97
C SER A 436 -14.36 42.34 17.54
N ASP A 437 -14.19 42.08 18.82
CA ASP A 437 -12.94 42.13 19.58
C ASP A 437 -12.24 40.74 19.72
N ASP A 438 -12.74 39.71 19.04
CA ASP A 438 -12.12 38.41 19.02
C ASP A 438 -10.77 38.49 18.25
N PRO A 439 -9.65 38.13 18.90
CA PRO A 439 -8.32 38.18 18.26
C PRO A 439 -8.21 37.31 16.99
N GLY A 440 -9.05 36.26 16.82
CA GLY A 440 -9.14 35.49 15.60
C GLY A 440 -9.73 36.24 14.40
N ARG A 441 -10.44 37.37 14.65
CA ARG A 441 -11.07 38.21 13.62
C ARG A 441 -10.15 39.25 13.01
N SER A 442 -9.02 39.51 13.63
CA SER A 442 -8.03 40.56 13.21
C SER A 442 -7.52 40.29 11.78
N LEU A 443 -7.44 39.01 11.34
CA LEU A 443 -7.03 38.65 9.98
C LEU A 443 -8.14 38.81 8.93
N MET A 444 -9.43 38.71 9.32
CA MET A 444 -10.55 38.91 8.39
C MET A 444 -10.84 40.38 8.07
N ASN A 445 -10.35 41.30 8.89
CA ASN A 445 -10.49 42.75 8.69
C ASN A 445 -9.21 43.42 8.20
N ALA A 446 -8.18 42.64 7.83
CA ALA A 446 -6.98 43.19 7.21
C ALA A 446 -7.38 43.93 5.94
N THR A 447 -7.04 45.19 5.87
CA THR A 447 -7.28 46.02 4.69
C THR A 447 -6.44 45.49 3.53
N LYS A 448 -6.87 45.73 2.31
CA LYS A 448 -6.09 45.34 1.12
C LYS A 448 -4.64 45.86 1.20
N GLU A 449 -4.42 47.02 1.78
CA GLU A 449 -3.09 47.61 2.02
C GLU A 449 -2.24 46.78 3.00
N GLU A 450 -2.85 46.19 4.04
CA GLU A 450 -2.14 45.31 5.00
C GLU A 450 -1.81 43.97 4.39
N VAL A 451 -2.68 43.40 3.55
CA VAL A 451 -2.43 42.16 2.79
C VAL A 451 -1.35 42.38 1.72
N ASP A 452 -1.41 43.50 1.01
CA ASP A 452 -0.42 43.88 -0.02
C ASP A 452 0.97 44.21 0.58
N SER A 453 1.06 44.44 1.90
CA SER A 453 2.32 44.69 2.61
C SER A 453 3.06 43.40 3.04
N ILE A 454 2.49 42.23 2.83
CA ILE A 454 3.16 40.94 3.10
C ILE A 454 4.25 40.70 2.07
N GLU A 455 5.48 41.04 2.44
CA GLU A 455 6.65 40.84 1.60
C GLU A 455 7.02 39.35 1.58
N VAL A 456 6.69 38.64 0.50
CA VAL A 456 7.11 37.24 0.28
C VAL A 456 8.61 37.24 -0.05
N ARG A 457 9.45 36.96 0.94
CA ARG A 457 10.89 36.80 0.73
C ARG A 457 11.17 35.41 0.18
N ILE A 458 11.28 35.28 -1.13
CA ILE A 458 11.81 34.08 -1.77
C ILE A 458 13.30 33.96 -1.47
N LYS A 459 13.68 33.07 -0.58
CA LYS A 459 15.09 32.70 -0.37
C LYS A 459 15.55 31.93 -1.61
N LYS A 460 16.31 32.57 -2.50
CA LYS A 460 16.98 31.84 -3.61
C LYS A 460 17.89 30.76 -3.01
N PRO A 461 17.87 29.54 -3.53
CA PRO A 461 18.81 28.52 -3.11
C PRO A 461 20.24 29.03 -3.32
N ASN A 462 21.05 28.92 -2.28
CA ASN A 462 22.47 29.25 -2.36
C ASN A 462 23.15 28.13 -3.15
N HIS A 463 23.33 28.28 -4.45
CA HIS A 463 24.20 27.42 -5.22
C HIS A 463 25.65 27.69 -4.77
N GLY A 464 26.07 26.97 -3.74
CA GLY A 464 27.47 26.93 -3.35
C GLY A 464 28.29 26.42 -4.53
N LYS A 465 29.15 27.31 -5.06
CA LYS A 465 30.19 26.90 -5.99
C LYS A 465 31.13 25.97 -5.23
N HIS A 466 31.10 24.70 -5.54
CA HIS A 466 32.19 23.81 -5.21
C HIS A 466 33.34 24.11 -6.17
N SER A 467 34.40 24.71 -5.65
CA SER A 467 35.70 24.79 -6.25
C SER A 467 36.46 23.51 -5.96
#